data_17a856d38818c2cabbd98301015e078f
#
_entry.id   17a856d38818c2cabbd98301015e078f
#
_cell.length_a   1.000
_cell.length_b   1.000
_cell.length_c   1.000
_cell.angle_alpha   90.00
_cell.angle_beta   90.00
_cell.angle_gamma   90.00
#
_symmetry.space_group_name_H-M   'P 1'
#
loop_
_entity.id
_entity.type
_entity.pdbx_description
1 polymer ?
#
loop_
_entity_poly.entity_id
_entity_poly.type
_entity_poly.pdbx_seq_one_letter_code
_entity_poly.pdbx_strand_id
1 'polypeptide(L)'
;TLSGTQGGQILAAFAFLPVTLLADDDPFKYEWAWRIPFWLSAVVVLVTFYIRRTLHEPPTFEEAKAQGDIAKIPLIPLMRDHWRDVLRVVLCAFIAAVSTVFGNLAIAYGVVVGLPQSMTLWLVVVANIFALGTQPLFAMLADKIGRKPVFIYGAVSSAIFMPFYMLSM
;
A
#
# COMPACT_ATOMS: atom_id res chain seq x y z
N THR A 1 -1.09 9.81 -1.78
CA THR A 1 -1.46 8.49 -2.34
C THR A 1 -1.04 7.32 -1.43
N LEU A 2 0.20 7.27 -0.91
CA LEU A 2 0.68 6.22 0.00
C LEU A 2 -0.12 6.18 1.32
N SER A 3 -0.49 7.34 1.87
CA SER A 3 -1.33 7.42 3.07
C SER A 3 -2.71 6.76 2.89
N GLY A 4 -3.26 6.82 1.66
CA GLY A 4 -4.51 6.12 1.33
C GLY A 4 -4.36 4.60 1.37
N THR A 5 -3.22 4.08 0.93
CA THR A 5 -2.92 2.64 0.99
C THR A 5 -2.80 2.16 2.43
N GLN A 6 -2.10 2.91 3.28
CA GLN A 6 -1.96 2.60 4.70
C GLN A 6 -3.31 2.67 5.44
N GLY A 7 -4.11 3.71 5.17
CA GLY A 7 -5.47 3.82 5.69
C GLY A 7 -6.35 2.65 5.27
N GLY A 8 -6.24 2.22 4.00
CA GLY A 8 -6.95 1.05 3.48
C GLY A 8 -6.54 -0.25 4.18
N GLN A 9 -5.25 -0.45 4.46
CA GLN A 9 -4.77 -1.61 5.21
C GLN A 9 -5.27 -1.63 6.66
N ILE A 10 -5.32 -0.48 7.32
CA ILE A 10 -5.89 -0.34 8.67
C ILE A 10 -7.38 -0.72 8.65
N LEU A 11 -8.15 -0.15 7.71
CA LEU A 11 -9.57 -0.46 7.57
C LEU A 11 -9.81 -1.94 7.27
N ALA A 12 -9.01 -2.55 6.40
CA ALA A 12 -9.09 -3.97 6.11
C ALA A 12 -8.81 -4.81 7.36
N ALA A 13 -7.76 -4.49 8.13
CA ALA A 13 -7.44 -5.19 9.36
C ALA A 13 -8.58 -5.08 10.39
N PHE A 14 -9.17 -3.89 10.57
CA PHE A 14 -10.32 -3.70 11.43
C PHE A 14 -11.58 -4.45 10.96
N ALA A 15 -11.77 -4.59 9.65
CA ALA A 15 -12.88 -5.38 9.10
C ALA A 15 -12.72 -6.88 9.34
N PHE A 16 -11.48 -7.39 9.37
CA PHE A 16 -11.18 -8.81 9.66
C PHE A 16 -11.08 -9.13 11.15
N LEU A 17 -10.77 -8.17 12.01
CA LEU A 17 -10.59 -8.38 13.45
C LEU A 17 -11.83 -8.99 14.13
N PRO A 18 -13.07 -8.49 13.90
CA PRO A 18 -14.27 -9.13 14.45
C PRO A 18 -14.48 -10.55 13.93
N VAL A 19 -14.08 -10.83 12.69
CA VAL A 19 -14.19 -12.18 12.10
C VAL A 19 -13.32 -13.17 12.88
N THR A 20 -12.08 -12.80 13.20
CA THR A 20 -11.18 -13.66 13.98
C THR A 20 -11.65 -13.86 15.42
N LEU A 21 -12.23 -12.83 16.05
CA LEU A 21 -12.74 -12.91 17.42
C LEU A 21 -14.04 -13.71 17.55
N LEU A 22 -14.89 -13.68 16.51
CA LEU A 22 -16.19 -14.37 16.51
C LEU A 22 -16.08 -15.83 16.03
N ALA A 23 -15.00 -16.18 15.35
CA ALA A 23 -14.82 -17.48 14.70
C ALA A 23 -14.11 -18.53 15.56
N ASP A 24 -13.56 -18.15 16.73
CA ASP A 24 -12.76 -19.04 17.56
C ASP A 24 -13.54 -20.23 18.14
N ASP A 25 -14.88 -20.15 18.28
CA ASP A 25 -15.68 -21.14 18.98
C ASP A 25 -16.58 -22.04 18.10
N ASP A 26 -16.74 -21.75 16.81
CA ASP A 26 -17.74 -22.44 15.98
C ASP A 26 -17.31 -22.56 14.50
N PRO A 27 -17.08 -23.80 13.98
CA PRO A 27 -16.67 -24.03 12.59
C PRO A 27 -17.65 -23.46 11.57
N PHE A 28 -18.95 -23.45 11.86
CA PHE A 28 -19.97 -22.91 10.96
C PHE A 28 -19.90 -21.39 10.85
N LYS A 29 -19.61 -20.69 11.95
CA LYS A 29 -19.39 -19.24 11.93
C LYS A 29 -18.13 -18.89 11.14
N TYR A 30 -17.08 -19.72 11.21
CA TYR A 30 -15.87 -19.54 10.45
C TYR A 30 -16.11 -19.61 8.94
N GLU A 31 -16.93 -20.54 8.47
CA GLU A 31 -17.24 -20.70 7.05
C GLU A 31 -17.97 -19.48 6.44
N TRP A 32 -18.74 -18.73 7.22
CA TRP A 32 -19.47 -17.56 6.75
C TRP A 32 -18.83 -16.22 7.11
N ALA A 33 -18.16 -16.13 8.25
CA ALA A 33 -17.64 -14.88 8.79
C ALA A 33 -16.61 -14.20 7.87
N TRP A 34 -15.77 -14.96 7.17
CA TRP A 34 -14.80 -14.41 6.24
C TRP A 34 -15.44 -13.69 5.03
N ARG A 35 -16.72 -13.96 4.74
CA ARG A 35 -17.46 -13.30 3.65
C ARG A 35 -17.87 -11.87 4.01
N ILE A 36 -18.02 -11.54 5.28
CA ILE A 36 -18.48 -10.23 5.75
C ILE A 36 -17.58 -9.09 5.26
N PRO A 37 -16.24 -9.15 5.39
CA PRO A 37 -15.36 -8.12 4.85
C PRO A 37 -15.48 -7.93 3.33
N PHE A 38 -15.77 -9.00 2.58
CA PHE A 38 -15.99 -8.90 1.13
C PHE A 38 -17.31 -8.17 0.80
N TRP A 39 -18.35 -8.36 1.59
CA TRP A 39 -19.60 -7.60 1.42
C TRP A 39 -19.40 -6.11 1.74
N LEU A 40 -18.59 -5.79 2.73
CA LEU A 40 -18.19 -4.41 3.02
C LEU A 40 -17.45 -3.79 1.83
N SER A 41 -16.68 -4.55 1.07
CA SER A 41 -16.00 -4.05 -0.13
C SER A 41 -16.99 -3.57 -1.20
N ALA A 42 -18.19 -4.15 -1.29
CA ALA A 42 -19.23 -3.68 -2.20
C ALA A 42 -19.65 -2.24 -1.88
N VAL A 43 -19.74 -1.89 -0.60
CA VAL A 43 -20.03 -0.51 -0.16
C VAL A 43 -18.93 0.44 -0.62
N VAL A 44 -17.65 0.03 -0.47
CA VAL A 44 -16.49 0.83 -0.93
C VAL A 44 -16.53 1.04 -2.45
N VAL A 45 -16.92 0.02 -3.22
CA VAL A 45 -17.09 0.13 -4.68
C VAL A 45 -18.19 1.16 -5.03
N LEU A 46 -19.34 1.10 -4.34
CA LEU A 46 -20.42 2.06 -4.56
C LEU A 46 -20.01 3.49 -4.23
N VAL A 47 -19.32 3.69 -3.10
CA VAL A 47 -18.78 5.00 -2.70
C VAL A 47 -17.77 5.50 -3.72
N THR A 48 -16.86 4.64 -4.18
CA THR A 48 -15.87 4.99 -5.21
C THR A 48 -16.52 5.37 -6.54
N PHE A 49 -17.57 4.64 -6.93
CA PHE A 49 -18.34 4.94 -8.13
C PHE A 49 -19.05 6.29 -8.03
N TYR A 50 -19.65 6.59 -6.87
CA TYR A 50 -20.28 7.88 -6.62
C TYR A 50 -19.26 9.04 -6.65
N ILE A 51 -18.12 8.88 -5.97
CA ILE A 51 -17.04 9.86 -5.97
C ILE A 51 -16.54 10.12 -7.40
N ARG A 52 -16.30 9.05 -8.19
CA ARG A 52 -15.84 9.17 -9.58
C ARG A 52 -16.82 9.93 -10.48
N ARG A 53 -18.11 9.82 -10.22
CA ARG A 53 -19.14 10.57 -10.97
C ARG A 53 -19.18 12.06 -10.60
N THR A 54 -18.79 12.40 -9.37
CA THR A 54 -18.90 13.76 -8.83
C THR A 54 -17.59 14.55 -8.97
N LEU A 55 -16.44 13.88 -9.06
CA LEU A 55 -15.14 14.50 -9.24
C LEU A 55 -14.98 14.98 -10.70
N HIS A 56 -14.72 16.27 -10.86
CA HIS A 56 -14.27 16.86 -12.11
C HIS A 56 -12.81 16.50 -12.37
N GLU A 57 -12.44 16.41 -13.64
CA GLU A 57 -11.04 16.19 -14.02
C GLU A 57 -10.15 17.33 -13.50
N PRO A 58 -8.89 17.05 -13.11
CA PRO A 58 -7.98 18.12 -12.67
C PRO A 58 -7.81 19.18 -13.75
N PRO A 59 -7.79 20.49 -13.39
CA PRO A 59 -7.66 21.58 -14.38
C PRO A 59 -6.44 21.43 -15.28
N THR A 60 -5.34 20.90 -14.76
CA THR A 60 -4.11 20.63 -15.53
C THR A 60 -4.31 19.61 -16.65
N PHE A 61 -5.24 18.66 -16.49
CA PHE A 61 -5.56 17.68 -17.52
C PHE A 61 -6.49 18.27 -18.58
N GLU A 62 -7.44 19.11 -18.18
CA GLU A 62 -8.29 19.83 -19.12
C GLU A 62 -7.50 20.82 -19.98
N GLU A 63 -6.52 21.52 -19.39
CA GLU A 63 -5.61 22.41 -20.10
C GLU A 63 -4.76 21.65 -21.14
N ALA A 64 -4.17 20.49 -20.75
CA ALA A 64 -3.40 19.66 -21.67
C ALA A 64 -4.27 19.10 -22.81
N LYS A 65 -5.53 18.77 -22.51
CA LYS A 65 -6.50 18.31 -23.50
C LYS A 65 -6.90 19.42 -24.48
N ALA A 66 -7.08 20.64 -23.99
CA ALA A 66 -7.39 21.82 -24.83
C ALA A 66 -6.23 22.20 -25.72
N GLN A 67 -4.98 21.96 -25.33
CA GLN A 67 -3.78 22.22 -26.13
C GLN A 67 -3.48 21.13 -27.16
N GLY A 68 -4.27 20.04 -27.20
CA GLY A 68 -4.08 18.94 -28.15
C GLY A 68 -2.84 18.06 -27.88
N ASP A 69 -2.21 18.24 -26.73
CA ASP A 69 -0.92 17.62 -26.37
C ASP A 69 -1.10 16.20 -25.77
N ILE A 70 -2.28 15.59 -25.97
CA ILE A 70 -2.55 14.25 -25.51
C ILE A 70 -2.26 13.25 -26.63
N ALA A 71 -1.16 12.55 -26.52
CA ALA A 71 -0.84 11.45 -27.44
C ALA A 71 -1.92 10.35 -27.32
N LYS A 72 -2.46 9.90 -28.44
CA LYS A 72 -3.47 8.80 -28.50
C LYS A 72 -2.98 7.53 -27.84
N ILE A 73 -1.68 7.27 -27.89
CA ILE A 73 -1.02 6.13 -27.22
C ILE A 73 0.29 6.66 -26.61
N PRO A 74 0.28 7.15 -25.36
CA PRO A 74 1.46 7.75 -24.74
C PRO A 74 2.59 6.73 -24.45
N LEU A 75 2.29 5.43 -24.46
CA LEU A 75 3.24 4.38 -24.13
C LEU A 75 4.36 4.24 -25.18
N ILE A 76 4.03 4.38 -26.47
CA ILE A 76 4.97 4.19 -27.56
C ILE A 76 6.07 5.27 -27.58
N PRO A 77 5.77 6.59 -27.59
CA PRO A 77 6.80 7.63 -27.50
C PRO A 77 7.57 7.56 -26.18
N LEU A 78 6.92 7.25 -25.07
CA LEU A 78 7.57 7.12 -23.77
C LEU A 78 8.64 6.01 -23.80
N MET A 79 8.33 4.83 -24.32
CA MET A 79 9.28 3.71 -24.42
C MET A 79 10.38 3.98 -25.44
N ARG A 80 10.12 4.74 -26.50
CA ARG A 80 11.09 5.06 -27.54
C ARG A 80 12.09 6.13 -27.11
N ASP A 81 11.57 7.23 -26.55
CA ASP A 81 12.37 8.45 -26.32
C ASP A 81 12.91 8.51 -24.89
N HIS A 82 12.23 7.86 -23.92
CA HIS A 82 12.54 7.93 -22.48
C HIS A 82 12.74 6.55 -21.82
N TRP A 83 13.16 5.52 -22.56
CA TRP A 83 13.31 4.16 -22.04
C TRP A 83 14.24 4.05 -20.81
N ARG A 84 15.30 4.90 -20.75
CA ARG A 84 16.21 4.96 -19.61
C ARG A 84 15.52 5.46 -18.33
N ASP A 85 14.64 6.43 -18.47
CA ASP A 85 13.89 6.96 -17.33
C ASP A 85 12.79 5.99 -16.90
N VAL A 86 12.16 5.31 -17.86
CA VAL A 86 11.25 4.19 -17.56
C VAL A 86 11.97 3.09 -16.78
N LEU A 87 13.16 2.68 -17.21
CA LEU A 87 13.97 1.68 -16.49
C LEU A 87 14.30 2.13 -15.06
N ARG A 88 14.71 3.38 -14.88
CA ARG A 88 14.96 3.95 -13.55
C ARG A 88 13.73 3.90 -12.65
N VAL A 89 12.57 4.28 -13.18
CA VAL A 89 11.29 4.23 -12.43
C VAL A 89 10.92 2.79 -12.07
N VAL A 90 11.09 1.84 -12.98
CA VAL A 90 10.84 0.41 -12.74
C VAL A 90 11.76 -0.11 -11.64
N LEU A 91 13.05 0.21 -11.67
CA LEU A 91 13.99 -0.20 -10.62
C LEU A 91 13.64 0.41 -9.26
N CYS A 92 13.22 1.69 -9.22
CA CYS A 92 12.73 2.31 -7.99
C CYS A 92 11.45 1.65 -7.47
N ALA A 93 10.52 1.30 -8.36
CA ALA A 93 9.28 0.62 -8.00
C ALA A 93 9.53 -0.80 -7.47
N PHE A 94 10.60 -1.47 -7.92
CA PHE A 94 10.97 -2.79 -7.46
C PHE A 94 11.27 -2.84 -5.96
N ILE A 95 11.87 -1.78 -5.41
CA ILE A 95 12.12 -1.66 -3.96
C ILE A 95 10.80 -1.68 -3.18
N ALA A 96 9.77 -0.99 -3.66
CA ALA A 96 8.46 -0.98 -3.02
C ALA A 96 7.79 -2.37 -3.10
N ALA A 97 7.94 -3.09 -4.22
CA ALA A 97 7.44 -4.45 -4.38
C ALA A 97 8.12 -5.42 -3.39
N VAL A 98 9.43 -5.32 -3.23
CA VAL A 98 10.19 -6.12 -2.26
C VAL A 98 9.67 -5.88 -0.85
N SER A 99 9.48 -4.64 -0.43
CA SER A 99 8.94 -4.30 0.91
C SER A 99 7.57 -4.93 1.16
N THR A 100 6.69 -4.95 0.14
CA THR A 100 5.37 -5.57 0.24
C THR A 100 5.46 -7.09 0.40
N VAL A 101 6.34 -7.74 -0.35
CA VAL A 101 6.57 -9.20 -0.25
C VAL A 101 7.02 -9.56 1.15
N PHE A 102 7.97 -8.82 1.71
CA PHE A 102 8.47 -9.09 3.06
C PHE A 102 7.43 -8.85 4.16
N GLY A 103 6.61 -7.80 4.03
CA GLY A 103 5.50 -7.56 4.95
C GLY A 103 4.51 -8.75 4.97
N ASN A 104 4.15 -9.28 3.80
CA ASN A 104 3.28 -10.44 3.69
C ASN A 104 3.95 -11.72 4.21
N LEU A 105 5.25 -11.89 3.96
CA LEU A 105 6.01 -13.03 4.47
C LEU A 105 6.05 -13.03 6.01
N ALA A 106 6.23 -11.88 6.63
CA ALA A 106 6.22 -11.74 8.09
C ALA A 106 4.88 -12.17 8.71
N ILE A 107 3.77 -11.77 8.08
CA ILE A 107 2.43 -12.17 8.51
C ILE A 107 2.26 -13.70 8.38
N ALA A 108 2.64 -14.26 7.23
CA ALA A 108 2.53 -15.69 6.98
C ALA A 108 3.41 -16.50 7.95
N TYR A 109 4.61 -16.05 8.24
CA TYR A 109 5.52 -16.67 9.19
C TYR A 109 4.97 -16.63 10.62
N GLY A 110 4.39 -15.50 11.05
CA GLY A 110 3.74 -15.40 12.35
C GLY A 110 2.67 -16.47 12.58
N VAL A 111 1.88 -16.76 11.55
CA VAL A 111 0.89 -17.85 11.60
C VAL A 111 1.55 -19.22 11.68
N VAL A 112 2.64 -19.47 10.94
CA VAL A 112 3.37 -20.76 10.97
C VAL A 112 4.00 -21.04 12.35
N VAL A 113 4.49 -19.99 13.02
CA VAL A 113 5.08 -20.07 14.37
C VAL A 113 3.99 -20.24 15.46
N GLY A 114 2.72 -20.15 15.08
CA GLY A 114 1.59 -20.39 16.02
C GLY A 114 1.12 -19.12 16.74
N LEU A 115 1.44 -17.93 16.24
CA LEU A 115 0.87 -16.70 16.77
C LEU A 115 -0.64 -16.65 16.44
N PRO A 116 -1.49 -16.25 17.40
CA PRO A 116 -2.92 -16.08 17.13
C PRO A 116 -3.12 -15.04 16.00
N GLN A 117 -4.03 -15.34 15.10
CA GLN A 117 -4.31 -14.48 13.93
C GLN A 117 -4.71 -13.05 14.33
N SER A 118 -5.43 -12.91 15.43
CA SER A 118 -5.78 -11.61 16.01
C SER A 118 -4.55 -10.79 16.40
N MET A 119 -3.53 -11.41 16.99
CA MET A 119 -2.28 -10.75 17.36
C MET A 119 -1.52 -10.27 16.12
N THR A 120 -1.48 -11.08 15.08
CA THR A 120 -0.84 -10.71 13.80
C THR A 120 -1.55 -9.52 13.14
N LEU A 121 -2.88 -9.49 13.17
CA LEU A 121 -3.65 -8.34 12.67
C LEU A 121 -3.38 -7.06 13.48
N TRP A 122 -3.31 -7.16 14.80
CA TRP A 122 -2.96 -6.01 15.65
C TRP A 122 -1.56 -5.46 15.36
N LEU A 123 -0.58 -6.32 15.11
CA LEU A 123 0.77 -5.89 14.70
C LEU A 123 0.73 -5.11 13.38
N VAL A 124 -0.07 -5.56 12.41
CA VAL A 124 -0.28 -4.85 11.14
C VAL A 124 -0.90 -3.47 11.38
N VAL A 125 -1.92 -3.38 12.23
CA VAL A 125 -2.58 -2.10 12.56
C VAL A 125 -1.58 -1.13 13.19
N VAL A 126 -0.84 -1.57 14.20
CA VAL A 126 0.16 -0.73 14.91
C VAL A 126 1.25 -0.25 13.93
N ALA A 127 1.78 -1.16 13.09
CA ALA A 127 2.79 -0.81 12.10
C ALA A 127 2.28 0.24 11.09
N ASN A 128 1.04 0.10 10.63
CA ASN A 128 0.43 1.05 9.69
C ASN A 128 0.12 2.41 10.35
N ILE A 129 -0.30 2.44 11.60
CA ILE A 129 -0.49 3.69 12.36
C ILE A 129 0.85 4.42 12.50
N PHE A 130 1.91 3.69 12.86
CA PHE A 130 3.25 4.26 12.95
C PHE A 130 3.74 4.79 11.60
N ALA A 131 3.50 4.04 10.52
CA ALA A 131 3.83 4.47 9.15
C ALA A 131 3.07 5.75 8.76
N LEU A 132 1.76 5.86 9.07
CA LEU A 132 0.97 7.07 8.82
C LEU A 132 1.53 8.29 9.55
N GLY A 133 1.98 8.12 10.78
CA GLY A 133 2.58 9.21 11.57
C GLY A 133 3.95 9.64 11.05
N THR A 134 4.76 8.71 10.57
CA THR A 134 6.12 8.99 10.07
C THR A 134 6.16 9.49 8.63
N GLN A 135 5.21 9.09 7.78
CA GLN A 135 5.15 9.52 6.38
C GLN A 135 5.20 11.05 6.19
N PRO A 136 4.39 11.88 6.88
CA PRO A 136 4.46 13.32 6.70
C PRO A 136 5.81 13.91 7.18
N LEU A 137 6.43 13.32 8.20
CA LEU A 137 7.74 13.75 8.67
C LEU A 137 8.82 13.53 7.60
N PHE A 138 8.84 12.36 6.98
CA PHE A 138 9.75 12.06 5.88
C PHE A 138 9.44 12.86 4.61
N ALA A 139 8.16 13.19 4.36
CA ALA A 139 7.78 14.08 3.26
C ALA A 139 8.35 15.48 3.47
N MET A 140 8.20 16.06 4.66
CA MET A 140 8.78 17.37 5.02
C MET A 140 10.32 17.35 4.95
N LEU A 141 10.93 16.25 5.37
CA LEU A 141 12.37 16.07 5.25
C LEU A 141 12.82 16.04 3.78
N ALA A 142 12.07 15.31 2.93
CA ALA A 142 12.33 15.21 1.51
C ALA A 142 12.18 16.55 0.78
N ASP A 143 11.27 17.41 1.23
CA ASP A 143 11.11 18.75 0.69
C ASP A 143 12.28 19.68 1.10
N LYS A 144 12.91 19.47 2.26
CA LYS A 144 14.06 20.25 2.73
C LYS A 144 15.40 19.81 2.15
N ILE A 145 15.66 18.52 2.13
CA ILE A 145 16.97 17.93 1.74
C ILE A 145 16.97 17.48 0.28
N GLY A 146 15.78 17.34 -0.29
CA GLY A 146 15.55 16.77 -1.63
C GLY A 146 15.09 15.32 -1.57
N ARG A 147 14.30 14.93 -2.56
CA ARG A 147 13.68 13.60 -2.62
C ARG A 147 14.69 12.48 -2.84
N LYS A 148 15.73 12.75 -3.65
CA LYS A 148 16.74 11.74 -4.02
C LYS A 148 17.55 11.21 -2.82
N PRO A 149 18.16 12.06 -1.95
CA PRO A 149 18.91 11.56 -0.80
C PRO A 149 18.02 10.84 0.20
N VAL A 150 16.81 11.31 0.47
CA VAL A 150 15.88 10.64 1.40
C VAL A 150 15.52 9.24 0.90
N PHE A 151 15.29 9.07 -0.41
CA PHE A 151 15.04 7.77 -1.00
C PHE A 151 16.24 6.82 -0.86
N ILE A 152 17.46 7.31 -1.09
CA ILE A 152 18.69 6.52 -0.97
C ILE A 152 18.90 6.08 0.50
N TYR A 153 18.73 7.00 1.45
CA TYR A 153 18.82 6.66 2.88
C TYR A 153 17.79 5.61 3.30
N GLY A 154 16.55 5.74 2.82
CA GLY A 154 15.50 4.76 3.08
C GLY A 154 15.84 3.38 2.51
N ALA A 155 16.32 3.32 1.27
CA ALA A 155 16.72 2.07 0.61
C ALA A 155 17.90 1.40 1.32
N VAL A 156 18.93 2.16 1.68
CA VAL A 156 20.11 1.65 2.41
C VAL A 156 19.72 1.16 3.80
N SER A 157 18.90 1.92 4.53
CA SER A 157 18.39 1.51 5.84
C SER A 157 17.62 0.20 5.74
N SER A 158 16.71 0.08 4.78
CA SER A 158 15.96 -1.15 4.54
C SER A 158 16.86 -2.34 4.24
N ALA A 159 17.89 -2.15 3.41
CA ALA A 159 18.85 -3.19 3.08
C ALA A 159 19.67 -3.66 4.28
N ILE A 160 19.98 -2.77 5.22
CA ILE A 160 20.71 -3.09 6.45
C ILE A 160 19.81 -3.78 7.47
N PHE A 161 18.61 -3.25 7.73
CA PHE A 161 17.73 -3.76 8.78
C PHE A 161 17.03 -5.06 8.40
N MET A 162 16.84 -5.34 7.12
CA MET A 162 16.13 -6.52 6.64
C MET A 162 16.81 -7.85 7.00
N PRO A 163 18.14 -8.04 6.83
CA PRO A 163 18.82 -9.24 7.29
C PRO A 163 18.69 -9.45 8.80
N PHE A 164 18.77 -8.38 9.60
CA PHE A 164 18.59 -8.48 11.05
C PHE A 164 17.17 -8.92 11.42
N TYR A 165 16.17 -8.42 10.72
CA TYR A 165 14.79 -8.85 10.89
C TYR A 165 14.61 -10.34 10.56
N MET A 166 15.20 -10.82 9.46
CA MET A 166 15.17 -12.23 9.09
C MET A 166 15.89 -13.13 10.10
N LEU A 167 17.00 -12.67 10.69
CA LEU A 167 17.75 -13.43 11.71
C LEU A 167 17.03 -13.45 13.07
N SER A 168 16.13 -12.52 13.33
CA SER A 168 15.37 -12.44 14.59
C SER A 168 14.11 -13.31 14.58
N MET A 169 13.70 -13.82 13.43
CA MET A 169 12.59 -14.75 13.23
C MET A 169 13.03 -16.20 13.35
#